data_03a92d486003dbecad66a3c466a488a0
#
_entry.id   03a92d486003dbecad66a3c466a488a0
#
_cell.length_a   1.000
_cell.length_b   1.000
_cell.length_c   1.000
_cell.angle_alpha   90.00
_cell.angle_beta   90.00
_cell.angle_gamma   90.00
#
_symmetry.space_group_name_H-M   'P 1'
#
loop_
_entity.id
_entity.type
_entity.pdbx_description
1 polymer ?
#
loop_
_entity_poly.entity_id
_entity_poly.type
_entity_poly.pdbx_seq_one_letter_code
_entity_poly.pdbx_strand_id
1 'polypeptide(L)'
;IAVLVVTMGIGHAFHCSEPVTPLVFRQNFNHIIAMRSDQHRLEDARAFVAINCLLSRQVKQIATLFHDDHTRLEFAKAAYMTTYDKQNFYDVYDAFSHFSNAFRLHDFVLAQREKRDEIVDISQPPTTTHEFPAYDYPSAVNYNEEQYCDRPIEDRAFYGLVGRIIRERNDVERIKVATRYAEANCLTVAQVMK
;
A
#
# COMPACT_ATOMS: atom_id res chain seq x y z
N ILE A 1 -30.74 -23.27 -43.29
CA ILE A 1 -29.97 -22.13 -42.73
C ILE A 1 -30.11 -22.22 -41.22
N ALA A 2 -29.05 -22.71 -40.52
CA ALA A 2 -29.02 -22.79 -39.07
C ALA A 2 -28.45 -21.47 -38.55
N VAL A 3 -29.24 -20.72 -37.78
CA VAL A 3 -28.79 -19.51 -37.08
C VAL A 3 -28.10 -19.91 -35.77
N LEU A 4 -26.82 -19.75 -35.72
CA LEU A 4 -26.03 -19.97 -34.52
C LEU A 4 -26.22 -18.77 -33.58
N VAL A 5 -27.05 -18.92 -32.56
CA VAL A 5 -27.22 -17.92 -31.51
C VAL A 5 -25.99 -18.01 -30.60
N VAL A 6 -25.04 -17.10 -30.77
CA VAL A 6 -23.94 -16.90 -29.83
C VAL A 6 -24.53 -16.19 -28.61
N THR A 7 -24.79 -16.93 -27.55
CA THR A 7 -25.11 -16.35 -26.25
C THR A 7 -23.81 -15.73 -25.70
N MET A 8 -23.71 -14.40 -25.80
CA MET A 8 -22.69 -13.65 -25.04
C MET A 8 -22.95 -13.88 -23.56
N GLY A 9 -22.07 -14.67 -22.93
CA GLY A 9 -22.10 -14.88 -21.50
C GLY A 9 -21.94 -13.54 -20.79
N ILE A 10 -22.98 -13.16 -20.04
CA ILE A 10 -22.92 -12.03 -19.10
C ILE A 10 -21.80 -12.38 -18.13
N GLY A 11 -20.68 -11.67 -18.23
CA GLY A 11 -19.56 -11.83 -17.29
C GLY A 11 -20.07 -11.54 -15.89
N HIS A 12 -20.27 -12.58 -15.10
CA HIS A 12 -20.60 -12.44 -13.70
C HIS A 12 -19.39 -11.74 -13.04
N ALA A 13 -19.59 -10.54 -12.54
CA ALA A 13 -18.59 -9.88 -11.71
C ALA A 13 -18.28 -10.81 -10.53
N PHE A 14 -17.03 -11.25 -10.43
CA PHE A 14 -16.58 -12.13 -9.36
C PHE A 14 -16.76 -11.37 -8.04
N HIS A 15 -17.67 -11.84 -7.20
CA HIS A 15 -17.95 -11.23 -5.90
C HIS A 15 -17.23 -12.00 -4.81
N CYS A 16 -16.31 -11.33 -4.12
CA CYS A 16 -15.59 -11.88 -2.98
C CYS A 16 -16.48 -11.95 -1.74
N SER A 17 -17.08 -13.11 -1.47
CA SER A 17 -17.90 -13.35 -0.28
C SER A 17 -17.10 -13.84 0.92
N GLU A 18 -16.06 -14.65 0.67
CA GLU A 18 -15.24 -15.24 1.72
C GLU A 18 -13.76 -15.30 1.28
N PRO A 19 -12.81 -15.10 2.21
CA PRO A 19 -11.40 -15.24 1.89
C PRO A 19 -11.03 -16.71 1.73
N VAL A 20 -10.02 -16.97 0.87
CA VAL A 20 -9.46 -18.32 0.71
C VAL A 20 -8.96 -18.88 2.03
N THR A 21 -9.19 -20.18 2.26
CA THR A 21 -8.75 -20.83 3.51
C THR A 21 -7.23 -20.84 3.65
N PRO A 22 -6.69 -20.84 4.87
CA PRO A 22 -5.25 -20.86 5.10
C PRO A 22 -4.54 -22.06 4.46
N LEU A 23 -5.22 -23.22 4.35
CA LEU A 23 -4.68 -24.42 3.72
C LEU A 23 -4.53 -24.21 2.22
N VAL A 24 -5.58 -23.78 1.53
CA VAL A 24 -5.57 -23.55 0.08
C VAL A 24 -4.58 -22.43 -0.27
N PHE A 25 -4.53 -21.37 0.52
CA PHE A 25 -3.53 -20.31 0.34
C PHE A 25 -2.10 -20.88 0.42
N ARG A 26 -1.77 -21.64 1.46
CA ARG A 26 -0.43 -22.21 1.66
C ARG A 26 -0.02 -23.14 0.52
N GLN A 27 -0.93 -23.98 0.03
CA GLN A 27 -0.66 -24.86 -1.09
C GLN A 27 -0.28 -24.09 -2.36
N ASN A 28 -1.08 -23.08 -2.72
CA ASN A 28 -0.82 -22.26 -3.91
C ASN A 28 0.42 -21.37 -3.73
N PHE A 29 0.62 -20.81 -2.55
CA PHE A 29 1.81 -20.02 -2.23
C PHE A 29 3.09 -20.84 -2.40
N ASN A 30 3.12 -22.08 -1.89
CA ASN A 30 4.26 -22.98 -2.07
C ASN A 30 4.47 -23.36 -3.55
N HIS A 31 3.40 -23.50 -4.31
CA HIS A 31 3.49 -23.75 -5.75
C HIS A 31 4.12 -22.55 -6.47
N ILE A 32 3.64 -21.34 -6.20
CA ILE A 32 4.17 -20.10 -6.80
C ILE A 32 5.66 -19.90 -6.44
N ILE A 33 6.07 -20.15 -5.19
CA ILE A 33 7.48 -20.08 -4.77
C ILE A 33 8.36 -21.03 -5.59
N ALA A 34 7.87 -22.22 -5.89
CA ALA A 34 8.63 -23.24 -6.61
C ALA A 34 8.90 -22.88 -8.09
N MET A 35 8.21 -21.87 -8.63
CA MET A 35 8.41 -21.42 -10.01
C MET A 35 9.81 -20.80 -10.20
N ARG A 36 10.45 -21.13 -11.32
CA ARG A 36 11.85 -20.76 -11.59
C ARG A 36 12.04 -19.31 -12.02
N SER A 37 11.01 -18.65 -12.53
CA SER A 37 11.09 -17.27 -13.03
C SER A 37 9.93 -16.44 -12.55
N ASP A 38 10.13 -15.12 -12.45
CA ASP A 38 9.08 -14.17 -12.07
C ASP A 38 7.93 -14.16 -13.07
N GLN A 39 8.20 -14.42 -14.35
CA GLN A 39 7.16 -14.54 -15.37
C GLN A 39 6.19 -15.69 -15.06
N HIS A 40 6.68 -16.88 -14.78
CA HIS A 40 5.83 -18.03 -14.42
C HIS A 40 5.14 -17.81 -13.07
N ARG A 41 5.86 -17.23 -12.08
CA ARG A 41 5.23 -16.85 -10.81
C ARG A 41 4.05 -15.90 -11.01
N LEU A 42 4.21 -14.90 -11.88
CA LEU A 42 3.17 -13.92 -12.16
C LEU A 42 1.95 -14.55 -12.84
N GLU A 43 2.17 -15.45 -13.79
CA GLU A 43 1.10 -16.17 -14.49
C GLU A 43 0.28 -17.01 -13.50
N ASP A 44 0.94 -17.83 -12.67
CA ASP A 44 0.28 -18.66 -11.66
C ASP A 44 -0.38 -17.84 -10.57
N ALA A 45 0.28 -16.78 -10.09
CA ALA A 45 -0.28 -15.88 -9.09
C ALA A 45 -1.54 -15.17 -9.62
N ARG A 46 -1.53 -14.70 -10.88
CA ARG A 46 -2.70 -14.10 -11.53
C ARG A 46 -3.83 -15.11 -11.69
N ALA A 47 -3.53 -16.33 -12.14
CA ALA A 47 -4.53 -17.38 -12.24
C ALA A 47 -5.16 -17.70 -10.88
N PHE A 48 -4.36 -17.74 -9.82
CA PHE A 48 -4.82 -17.98 -8.46
C PHE A 48 -5.76 -16.87 -7.96
N VAL A 49 -5.39 -15.59 -8.10
CA VAL A 49 -6.23 -14.48 -7.64
C VAL A 49 -7.46 -14.26 -8.52
N ALA A 50 -7.46 -14.73 -9.76
CA ALA A 50 -8.62 -14.58 -10.65
C ALA A 50 -9.87 -15.32 -10.16
N ILE A 51 -9.69 -16.39 -9.39
CA ILE A 51 -10.77 -17.28 -8.93
C ILE A 51 -10.84 -17.42 -7.40
N ASN A 52 -9.97 -16.73 -6.66
CA ASN A 52 -9.92 -16.79 -5.20
C ASN A 52 -9.87 -15.40 -4.58
N CYS A 53 -10.59 -15.22 -3.48
CA CYS A 53 -10.53 -14.02 -2.68
C CYS A 53 -9.38 -14.07 -1.69
N LEU A 54 -8.42 -13.16 -1.80
CA LEU A 54 -7.30 -13.08 -0.89
C LEU A 54 -7.48 -11.96 0.12
N LEU A 55 -6.89 -12.13 1.30
CA LEU A 55 -6.70 -11.02 2.24
C LEU A 55 -5.51 -10.16 1.77
N SER A 56 -5.54 -8.87 2.07
CA SER A 56 -4.46 -7.92 1.72
C SER A 56 -3.09 -8.41 2.17
N ARG A 57 -2.99 -8.99 3.37
CA ARG A 57 -1.76 -9.61 3.87
C ARG A 57 -1.27 -10.79 3.01
N GLN A 58 -2.19 -11.56 2.41
CA GLN A 58 -1.84 -12.67 1.52
C GLN A 58 -1.36 -12.15 0.16
N VAL A 59 -1.98 -11.10 -0.34
CA VAL A 59 -1.52 -10.40 -1.54
C VAL A 59 -0.11 -9.86 -1.33
N LYS A 60 0.16 -9.19 -0.19
CA LYS A 60 1.51 -8.73 0.17
C LYS A 60 2.53 -9.87 0.16
N GLN A 61 2.19 -11.01 0.77
CA GLN A 61 3.09 -12.17 0.81
C GLN A 61 3.46 -12.68 -0.59
N ILE A 62 2.50 -12.76 -1.51
CA ILE A 62 2.80 -13.16 -2.89
C ILE A 62 3.61 -12.07 -3.61
N ALA A 63 3.25 -10.80 -3.44
CA ALA A 63 3.97 -9.68 -4.07
C ALA A 63 5.46 -9.68 -3.71
N THR A 64 5.83 -10.02 -2.47
CA THR A 64 7.23 -10.08 -2.04
C THR A 64 8.04 -11.21 -2.67
N LEU A 65 7.43 -12.16 -3.35
CA LEU A 65 8.13 -13.23 -4.07
C LEU A 65 8.77 -12.75 -5.38
N PHE A 66 8.31 -11.64 -5.94
CA PHE A 66 8.85 -11.08 -7.18
C PHE A 66 10.10 -10.24 -6.92
N HIS A 67 11.07 -10.30 -7.82
CA HIS A 67 12.33 -9.59 -7.67
C HIS A 67 12.20 -8.09 -7.97
N ASP A 68 11.41 -7.75 -8.98
CA ASP A 68 11.27 -6.36 -9.42
C ASP A 68 9.91 -5.76 -9.08
N ASP A 69 9.91 -4.46 -8.84
CA ASP A 69 8.71 -3.71 -8.47
C ASP A 69 7.68 -3.59 -9.61
N HIS A 70 8.09 -3.74 -10.87
CA HIS A 70 7.15 -3.72 -11.99
C HIS A 70 6.25 -4.94 -11.94
N THR A 71 6.84 -6.13 -11.78
CA THR A 71 6.10 -7.39 -11.64
C THR A 71 5.22 -7.38 -10.38
N ARG A 72 5.72 -6.82 -9.26
CA ARG A 72 4.92 -6.61 -8.04
C ARG A 72 3.68 -5.76 -8.31
N LEU A 73 3.87 -4.65 -9.04
CA LEU A 73 2.79 -3.73 -9.39
C LEU A 73 1.72 -4.40 -10.27
N GLU A 74 2.15 -5.13 -11.29
CA GLU A 74 1.28 -5.88 -12.18
C GLU A 74 0.43 -6.92 -11.44
N PHE A 75 1.06 -7.66 -10.52
CA PHE A 75 0.36 -8.61 -9.67
C PHE A 75 -0.61 -7.91 -8.70
N ALA A 76 -0.15 -6.87 -7.99
CA ALA A 76 -0.95 -6.16 -7.00
C ALA A 76 -2.21 -5.53 -7.60
N LYS A 77 -2.11 -4.96 -8.83
CA LYS A 77 -3.27 -4.44 -9.57
C LYS A 77 -4.29 -5.54 -9.88
N ALA A 78 -3.83 -6.71 -10.35
CA ALA A 78 -4.71 -7.83 -10.63
C ALA A 78 -5.38 -8.34 -9.34
N ALA A 79 -4.63 -8.49 -8.25
CA ALA A 79 -5.12 -8.99 -6.97
C ALA A 79 -6.10 -8.03 -6.28
N TYR A 80 -5.97 -6.71 -6.48
CA TYR A 80 -6.88 -5.73 -5.87
C TYR A 80 -8.36 -5.99 -6.21
N MET A 81 -8.62 -6.44 -7.44
CA MET A 81 -10.00 -6.66 -7.90
C MET A 81 -10.71 -7.75 -7.09
N THR A 82 -9.98 -8.75 -6.64
CA THR A 82 -10.46 -9.93 -5.90
C THR A 82 -10.00 -9.95 -4.43
N THR A 83 -9.48 -8.84 -3.91
CA THR A 83 -9.14 -8.73 -2.49
C THR A 83 -10.41 -8.62 -1.65
N TYR A 84 -10.49 -9.45 -0.59
CA TYR A 84 -11.61 -9.50 0.33
C TYR A 84 -11.68 -8.26 1.23
N ASP A 85 -10.59 -7.93 1.90
CA ASP A 85 -10.45 -6.83 2.86
C ASP A 85 -9.77 -5.60 2.23
N LYS A 86 -10.40 -5.04 1.18
CA LYS A 86 -9.85 -3.91 0.41
C LYS A 86 -9.54 -2.67 1.24
N GLN A 87 -10.19 -2.49 2.40
CA GLN A 87 -9.88 -1.42 3.34
C GLN A 87 -8.45 -1.51 3.89
N ASN A 88 -7.89 -2.72 3.96
CA ASN A 88 -6.53 -3.00 4.44
C ASN A 88 -5.49 -3.09 3.31
N PHE A 89 -5.88 -2.77 2.06
CA PHE A 89 -5.00 -2.96 0.90
C PHE A 89 -3.74 -2.09 0.92
N TYR A 90 -3.70 -1.07 1.77
CA TYR A 90 -2.50 -0.27 2.01
C TYR A 90 -1.31 -1.10 2.53
N ASP A 91 -1.55 -2.24 3.18
CA ASP A 91 -0.49 -3.17 3.62
C ASP A 91 0.37 -3.68 2.46
N VAL A 92 -0.21 -3.76 1.25
CA VAL A 92 0.49 -4.22 0.04
C VAL A 92 1.56 -3.22 -0.42
N TYR A 93 1.44 -1.94 -0.05
CA TYR A 93 2.42 -0.91 -0.44
C TYR A 93 3.81 -1.17 0.13
N ASP A 94 3.90 -1.83 1.28
CA ASP A 94 5.18 -2.22 1.89
C ASP A 94 5.92 -3.34 1.12
N ALA A 95 5.28 -3.96 0.13
CA ALA A 95 5.96 -4.94 -0.72
C ALA A 95 6.92 -4.29 -1.73
N PHE A 96 6.81 -2.96 -1.94
CA PHE A 96 7.60 -2.25 -2.95
C PHE A 96 8.92 -1.74 -2.38
N SER A 97 9.97 -1.86 -3.19
CA SER A 97 11.28 -1.31 -2.87
C SER A 97 11.39 0.18 -3.18
N HIS A 98 10.55 0.69 -4.10
CA HIS A 98 10.53 2.08 -4.52
C HIS A 98 9.15 2.71 -4.31
N PHE A 99 9.10 3.80 -3.59
CA PHE A 99 7.85 4.55 -3.33
C PHE A 99 7.08 4.93 -4.59
N SER A 100 7.78 5.21 -5.71
CA SER A 100 7.12 5.54 -6.97
C SER A 100 6.17 4.45 -7.47
N ASN A 101 6.45 3.18 -7.20
CA ASN A 101 5.59 2.07 -7.58
C ASN A 101 4.44 1.88 -6.57
N ALA A 102 4.68 2.14 -5.29
CA ALA A 102 3.61 2.20 -4.29
C ALA A 102 2.60 3.32 -4.62
N PHE A 103 3.07 4.51 -5.04
CA PHE A 103 2.18 5.58 -5.51
C PHE A 103 1.39 5.20 -6.76
N ARG A 104 2.01 4.55 -7.75
CA ARG A 104 1.29 4.05 -8.94
C ARG A 104 0.21 3.03 -8.58
N LEU A 105 0.46 2.19 -7.57
CA LEU A 105 -0.57 1.29 -7.04
C LEU A 105 -1.67 2.08 -6.34
N HIS A 106 -1.32 3.09 -5.56
CA HIS A 106 -2.28 3.96 -4.89
C HIS A 106 -3.21 4.67 -5.88
N ASP A 107 -2.65 5.29 -6.92
CA ASP A 107 -3.44 5.94 -7.97
C ASP A 107 -4.39 4.96 -8.65
N PHE A 108 -3.92 3.73 -8.93
CA PHE A 108 -4.78 2.69 -9.47
C PHE A 108 -5.92 2.34 -8.52
N VAL A 109 -5.65 2.17 -7.22
CA VAL A 109 -6.66 1.85 -6.20
C VAL A 109 -7.71 2.95 -6.11
N LEU A 110 -7.30 4.22 -6.10
CA LEU A 110 -8.21 5.38 -6.10
C LEU A 110 -9.10 5.36 -7.32
N ALA A 111 -8.55 5.22 -8.52
CA ALA A 111 -9.32 5.17 -9.76
C ALA A 111 -10.33 4.00 -9.80
N GLN A 112 -10.03 2.87 -9.15
CA GLN A 112 -11.00 1.75 -9.05
C GLN A 112 -12.11 2.03 -8.02
N ARG A 113 -11.83 2.79 -6.97
CA ARG A 113 -12.84 3.23 -5.99
C ARG A 113 -13.80 4.22 -6.62
N GLU A 114 -13.30 5.25 -7.28
CA GLU A 114 -14.11 6.24 -8.00
C GLU A 114 -15.06 5.61 -9.01
N LYS A 115 -14.57 4.67 -9.84
CA LYS A 115 -15.42 3.93 -10.80
C LYS A 115 -16.53 3.12 -10.14
N ARG A 116 -16.32 2.64 -8.92
CA ARG A 116 -17.33 1.89 -8.17
C ARG A 116 -18.40 2.83 -7.63
N ASP A 117 -17.99 3.98 -7.12
CA ASP A 117 -18.90 4.98 -6.56
C ASP A 117 -19.75 5.62 -7.66
N GLU A 118 -19.23 5.72 -8.89
CA GLU A 118 -19.95 6.20 -10.07
C GLU A 118 -21.04 5.24 -10.56
N ILE A 119 -20.94 3.94 -10.24
CA ILE A 119 -21.97 2.91 -10.58
C ILE A 119 -23.09 2.84 -9.52
N VAL A 120 -22.85 3.37 -8.32
CA VAL A 120 -23.86 3.46 -7.25
C VAL A 120 -24.72 4.69 -7.47
N ASP A 121 -25.79 4.49 -8.24
CA ASP A 121 -27.03 5.25 -8.34
C ASP A 121 -26.99 6.77 -8.06
N ILE A 122 -27.05 7.55 -9.13
CA ILE A 122 -27.19 9.01 -9.16
C ILE A 122 -28.52 9.50 -8.52
N SER A 123 -29.37 8.62 -7.99
CA SER A 123 -30.71 8.97 -7.49
C SER A 123 -30.78 9.23 -5.98
N GLN A 124 -29.72 9.03 -5.21
CA GLN A 124 -29.69 9.44 -3.80
C GLN A 124 -28.52 10.38 -3.53
N PRO A 125 -28.76 11.56 -2.93
CA PRO A 125 -27.66 12.38 -2.46
C PRO A 125 -26.85 11.59 -1.42
N PRO A 126 -25.51 11.65 -1.43
CA PRO A 126 -24.67 10.93 -0.49
C PRO A 126 -24.95 11.40 0.93
N THR A 127 -25.74 10.62 1.66
CA THR A 127 -26.03 10.81 3.08
C THR A 127 -25.03 10.07 3.97
N THR A 128 -23.86 9.76 3.47
CA THR A 128 -22.75 9.33 4.30
C THR A 128 -21.72 10.45 4.34
N THR A 129 -21.86 11.33 5.30
CA THR A 129 -20.69 11.94 5.92
C THR A 129 -19.77 10.77 6.26
N HIS A 130 -18.71 10.57 5.47
CA HIS A 130 -17.59 9.78 5.92
C HIS A 130 -17.03 10.57 7.12
N GLU A 131 -17.50 10.23 8.32
CA GLU A 131 -16.73 10.50 9.50
C GLU A 131 -15.44 9.70 9.30
N PHE A 132 -14.41 10.40 8.83
CA PHE A 132 -13.06 9.91 9.06
C PHE A 132 -13.01 9.60 10.55
N PRO A 133 -12.58 8.39 10.95
CA PRO A 133 -12.31 8.16 12.35
C PRO A 133 -11.48 9.36 12.78
N ALA A 134 -11.95 10.07 13.81
CA ALA A 134 -11.22 11.17 14.39
C ALA A 134 -9.92 10.57 14.95
N TYR A 135 -8.95 10.35 14.07
CA TYR A 135 -7.59 10.29 14.49
C TYR A 135 -7.35 11.69 15.03
N ASP A 136 -7.04 11.77 16.31
CA ASP A 136 -6.41 12.93 16.92
C ASP A 136 -4.99 13.07 16.28
N TYR A 137 -4.99 13.31 14.97
CA TYR A 137 -3.86 14.00 14.43
C TYR A 137 -3.92 15.35 15.14
N PRO A 138 -2.81 15.81 15.72
CA PRO A 138 -2.77 17.20 16.14
C PRO A 138 -3.23 18.00 14.91
N SER A 139 -4.53 18.32 14.88
CA SER A 139 -5.07 19.15 13.84
C SER A 139 -4.29 20.45 13.91
N ALA A 140 -4.16 21.18 12.80
CA ALA A 140 -3.53 22.48 12.79
C ALA A 140 -4.12 23.42 13.87
N VAL A 141 -5.30 23.09 14.42
CA VAL A 141 -5.99 23.76 15.53
C VAL A 141 -5.37 23.41 16.90
N ASN A 142 -4.78 22.22 17.05
CA ASN A 142 -4.06 21.81 18.27
C ASN A 142 -2.55 22.04 18.16
N TYR A 143 -2.10 22.59 17.06
CA TYR A 143 -0.74 23.09 16.93
C TYR A 143 -0.68 24.36 17.79
N ASN A 144 -0.13 24.22 19.00
CA ASN A 144 0.17 25.36 19.84
C ASN A 144 1.13 26.24 19.05
N GLU A 145 0.72 27.47 18.74
CA GLU A 145 1.53 28.46 18.02
C GLU A 145 2.92 28.69 18.67
N GLU A 146 3.06 28.34 19.94
CA GLU A 146 4.31 28.41 20.72
C GLU A 146 5.39 27.39 20.28
N GLN A 147 5.06 26.39 19.42
CA GLN A 147 6.01 25.42 18.88
C GLN A 147 6.37 25.67 17.40
N TYR A 148 6.13 26.86 16.89
CA TYR A 148 6.50 27.18 15.51
C TYR A 148 8.00 27.10 15.29
N CYS A 149 8.36 26.28 14.33
CA CYS A 149 9.67 26.24 13.72
C CYS A 149 9.84 27.43 12.76
N ASP A 150 10.11 28.61 13.28
CA ASP A 150 10.27 29.83 12.47
C ASP A 150 11.46 29.77 11.52
N ARG A 151 12.49 29.06 11.89
CA ARG A 151 13.70 28.87 11.05
C ARG A 151 14.28 27.48 11.21
N PRO A 152 14.46 26.75 10.10
CA PRO A 152 15.18 25.50 10.14
C PRO A 152 16.65 25.74 10.55
N ILE A 153 17.22 24.74 11.21
CA ILE A 153 18.62 24.74 11.58
C ILE A 153 19.50 24.89 10.33
N GLU A 154 20.54 25.69 10.42
CA GLU A 154 21.50 25.86 9.33
C GLU A 154 22.21 24.54 8.99
N ASP A 155 22.50 24.33 7.71
CA ASP A 155 23.13 23.10 7.22
C ASP A 155 24.41 22.73 7.94
N ARG A 156 25.26 23.72 8.30
CA ARG A 156 26.48 23.47 9.05
C ARG A 156 26.21 22.89 10.44
N ALA A 157 25.21 23.40 11.13
CA ALA A 157 24.81 22.90 12.44
C ALA A 157 24.16 21.50 12.29
N PHE A 158 23.30 21.30 11.28
CA PHE A 158 22.70 20.02 10.96
C PHE A 158 23.76 18.94 10.72
N TYR A 159 24.75 19.17 9.85
CA TYR A 159 25.82 18.19 9.61
C TYR A 159 26.68 17.91 10.87
N GLY A 160 26.82 18.90 11.75
CA GLY A 160 27.40 18.69 13.08
C GLY A 160 26.61 17.70 13.94
N LEU A 161 25.27 17.76 13.90
CA LEU A 161 24.38 16.84 14.60
C LEU A 161 24.44 15.43 13.99
N VAL A 162 24.37 15.32 12.66
CA VAL A 162 24.52 14.05 11.93
C VAL A 162 25.83 13.39 12.29
N GLY A 163 26.94 14.15 12.34
CA GLY A 163 28.24 13.63 12.74
C GLY A 163 28.29 13.12 14.19
N ARG A 164 27.46 13.62 15.10
CA ARG A 164 27.31 13.08 16.47
C ARG A 164 26.51 11.79 16.47
N ILE A 165 25.38 11.74 15.76
CA ILE A 165 24.54 10.55 15.65
C ILE A 165 25.33 9.36 15.07
N ILE A 166 26.10 9.58 14.01
CA ILE A 166 26.92 8.53 13.37
C ILE A 166 28.00 7.95 14.32
N ARG A 167 28.48 8.74 15.25
CA ARG A 167 29.52 8.29 16.24
C ARG A 167 28.94 7.39 17.32
N GLU A 168 27.63 7.33 17.49
CA GLU A 168 27.04 6.46 18.49
C GLU A 168 27.24 4.98 18.13
N ARG A 169 27.46 4.14 19.17
CA ARG A 169 27.93 2.76 19.03
C ARG A 169 26.92 1.81 18.40
N ASN A 170 25.64 2.09 18.55
CA ASN A 170 24.56 1.24 18.06
C ASN A 170 23.33 2.06 17.66
N ASP A 171 22.42 1.43 16.92
CA ASP A 171 21.26 2.09 16.38
C ASP A 171 20.26 2.57 17.44
N VAL A 172 20.18 1.91 18.58
CA VAL A 172 19.31 2.33 19.69
C VAL A 172 19.77 3.68 20.24
N GLU A 173 21.07 3.87 20.46
CA GLU A 173 21.63 5.14 20.91
C GLU A 173 21.55 6.21 19.81
N ARG A 174 21.75 5.83 18.54
CA ARG A 174 21.54 6.74 17.40
C ARG A 174 20.12 7.29 17.34
N ILE A 175 19.13 6.42 17.49
CA ILE A 175 17.71 6.82 17.51
C ILE A 175 17.44 7.76 18.68
N LYS A 176 17.88 7.45 19.89
CA LYS A 176 17.69 8.30 21.06
C LYS A 176 18.29 9.70 20.88
N VAL A 177 19.50 9.75 20.32
CA VAL A 177 20.18 11.02 20.06
C VAL A 177 19.47 11.79 18.95
N ALA A 178 19.10 11.12 17.85
CA ALA A 178 18.37 11.73 16.73
C ALA A 178 17.03 12.31 17.19
N THR A 179 16.24 11.54 17.95
CA THR A 179 14.94 11.99 18.48
C THR A 179 15.11 13.24 19.33
N ARG A 180 16.04 13.24 20.28
CA ARG A 180 16.31 14.42 21.13
C ARG A 180 16.69 15.65 20.32
N TYR A 181 17.46 15.49 19.23
CA TYR A 181 17.82 16.60 18.36
C TYR A 181 16.65 17.07 17.49
N ALA A 182 15.81 16.16 17.02
CA ALA A 182 14.61 16.51 16.28
C ALA A 182 13.61 17.29 17.14
N GLU A 183 13.46 16.91 18.42
CA GLU A 183 12.62 17.61 19.38
C GLU A 183 13.15 19.02 19.74
N ALA A 184 14.46 19.20 19.72
CA ALA A 184 15.11 20.46 20.12
C ALA A 184 15.38 21.42 18.97
N ASN A 185 15.17 21.03 17.71
CA ASN A 185 15.53 21.81 16.53
C ASN A 185 14.48 21.74 15.44
N CYS A 186 14.29 22.85 14.73
CA CYS A 186 13.51 22.89 13.52
C CYS A 186 14.29 22.27 12.36
N LEU A 187 13.80 21.17 11.81
CA LEU A 187 14.40 20.49 10.69
C LEU A 187 13.54 20.63 9.43
N THR A 188 14.16 20.79 8.27
CA THR A 188 13.46 20.64 7.00
C THR A 188 13.17 19.17 6.71
N VAL A 189 12.16 18.88 5.87
CA VAL A 189 11.89 17.50 5.39
C VAL A 189 13.14 16.89 4.76
N ALA A 190 13.88 17.65 3.97
CA ALA A 190 15.14 17.20 3.35
C ALA A 190 16.22 16.83 4.37
N GLN A 191 16.24 17.48 5.55
CA GLN A 191 17.17 17.15 6.65
C GLN A 191 16.72 15.90 7.41
N VAL A 192 15.42 15.68 7.59
CA VAL A 192 14.88 14.47 8.26
C VAL A 192 15.13 13.22 7.43
N MET A 193 15.14 13.32 6.10
CA MET A 193 15.35 12.21 5.17
C MET A 193 16.82 11.84 4.93
N LYS A 194 17.78 12.53 5.50
CA LYS A 194 19.22 12.24 5.41
C LYS A 194 19.72 11.42 6.58
#